data_bae5878b9c10c81926d1f3cf8ebf34f7
#
_entry.id   bae5878b9c10c81926d1f3cf8ebf34f7
#
_cell.length_a   1.000
_cell.length_b   1.000
_cell.length_c   1.000
_cell.angle_alpha   90.00
_cell.angle_beta   90.00
_cell.angle_gamma   90.00
#
_symmetry.space_group_name_H-M   'P 1'
#
loop_
_entity.id
_entity.type
_entity.pdbx_description
1 polymer ?
#
loop_
_entity_poly.entity_id
_entity_poly.type
_entity_poly.pdbx_seq_one_letter_code
_entity_poly.pdbx_strand_id
1 'polypeptide(L)' 'MEHLENLNRQLRIQDVLNVLLAQSTKLIDIVNNNQKEVNRLKKELDQLKTHTDNATDHIKN' A
#
# COMPACT_ATOMS: atom_id res chain seq x y z
N MET A 1 39.50 9.80 -20.24
CA MET A 1 38.92 8.88 -21.21
C MET A 1 37.42 8.92 -21.17
N GLU A 2 36.82 9.55 -22.15
CA GLU A 2 35.37 9.75 -22.21
C GLU A 2 34.60 8.45 -22.22
N HIS A 3 35.15 7.42 -22.85
CA HIS A 3 34.47 6.13 -22.99
C HIS A 3 34.27 5.44 -21.65
N LEU A 4 35.29 5.45 -20.79
CA LEU A 4 35.19 4.85 -19.44
C LEU A 4 34.28 5.66 -18.54
N GLU A 5 34.29 6.99 -18.64
CA GLU A 5 33.40 7.85 -17.86
C GLU A 5 31.95 7.61 -18.24
N ASN A 6 31.65 7.46 -19.53
CA ASN A 6 30.28 7.15 -19.98
C ASN A 6 29.83 5.80 -19.49
N LEU A 7 30.70 4.79 -19.50
CA LEU A 7 30.37 3.48 -18.98
C LEU A 7 30.08 3.54 -17.49
N ASN A 8 30.89 4.25 -16.71
CA ASN A 8 30.68 4.44 -15.29
C ASN A 8 29.36 5.13 -14.99
N ARG A 9 28.99 6.14 -15.76
CA ARG A 9 27.70 6.83 -15.63
C ARG A 9 26.53 5.90 -15.89
N GLN A 10 26.63 5.06 -16.94
CA GLN A 10 25.59 4.09 -17.24
C GLN A 10 25.41 3.09 -16.11
N LEU A 11 26.49 2.59 -15.54
CA LEU A 11 26.45 1.66 -14.42
C LEU A 11 25.79 2.31 -13.19
N ARG A 12 26.11 3.56 -12.90
CA ARG A 12 25.51 4.30 -11.80
C ARG A 12 24.01 4.51 -12.00
N ILE A 13 23.62 4.84 -13.23
CA ILE A 13 22.21 5.02 -13.57
C ILE A 13 21.45 3.70 -13.37
N GLN A 14 22.02 2.59 -13.83
CA GLN A 14 21.39 1.28 -13.65
C GLN A 14 21.24 0.94 -12.18
N ASP A 15 22.25 1.21 -11.35
CA ASP A 15 22.18 0.95 -9.92
C ASP A 15 21.06 1.78 -9.27
N VAL A 16 20.98 3.06 -9.61
CA VAL A 16 19.93 3.94 -9.08
C VAL A 16 18.56 3.45 -9.52
N LEU A 17 18.39 3.06 -10.78
CA LEU A 17 17.13 2.54 -11.30
C LEU A 17 16.72 1.25 -10.57
N ASN A 18 17.69 0.37 -10.32
CA ASN A 18 17.42 -0.88 -9.60
C ASN A 18 16.96 -0.61 -8.16
N VAL A 19 17.59 0.36 -7.49
CA VAL A 19 17.20 0.75 -6.13
C VAL A 19 15.79 1.34 -6.15
N LEU A 20 15.50 2.23 -7.09
CA LEU A 20 14.18 2.83 -7.23
C LEU A 20 13.10 1.78 -7.52
N LEU A 21 13.42 0.81 -8.37
CA LEU A 21 12.48 -0.27 -8.69
C LEU A 21 12.19 -1.12 -7.44
N ALA A 22 13.23 -1.47 -6.68
CA ALA A 22 13.08 -2.22 -5.46
C ALA A 22 12.23 -1.47 -4.42
N GLN A 23 12.47 -0.17 -4.28
CA GLN A 23 11.68 0.67 -3.38
C GLN A 23 10.22 0.78 -3.83
N SER A 24 10.00 0.96 -5.14
CA SER A 24 8.65 1.03 -5.70
C SER A 24 7.88 -0.27 -5.46
N THR A 25 8.52 -1.41 -5.68
CA THR A 25 7.91 -2.72 -5.41
C THR A 25 7.50 -2.85 -3.95
N LYS A 26 8.39 -2.43 -3.04
CA LYS A 26 8.11 -2.46 -1.61
C LYS A 26 6.93 -1.55 -1.24
N LEU A 27 6.87 -0.36 -1.84
CA LEU A 27 5.76 0.57 -1.62
C LEU A 27 4.43 0.01 -2.12
N ILE A 28 4.43 -0.65 -3.27
CA ILE A 28 3.25 -1.31 -3.81
C ILE A 28 2.75 -2.39 -2.84
N ASP A 29 3.64 -3.18 -2.27
CA ASP A 29 3.28 -4.20 -1.28
C ASP A 29 2.66 -3.55 -0.04
N ILE A 30 3.22 -2.46 0.44
CA ILE A 30 2.70 -1.72 1.59
C ILE A 30 1.29 -1.20 1.29
N VAL A 31 1.09 -0.59 0.12
CA VAL A 31 -0.22 -0.08 -0.30
C VAL A 31 -1.24 -1.21 -0.38
N ASN A 32 -0.86 -2.35 -0.96
CA ASN A 32 -1.76 -3.50 -1.07
C ASN A 32 -2.15 -4.04 0.31
N ASN A 33 -1.21 -4.13 1.22
CA ASN A 33 -1.48 -4.57 2.59
C ASN A 33 -2.39 -3.58 3.32
N ASN A 34 -2.16 -2.27 3.14
CA ASN A 34 -3.01 -1.24 3.71
C ASN A 34 -4.43 -1.31 3.15
N GLN A 35 -4.58 -1.58 1.86
CA GLN A 35 -5.89 -1.72 1.24
C GLN A 35 -6.67 -2.89 1.84
N LYS A 36 -6.01 -4.01 2.06
CA LYS A 36 -6.63 -5.17 2.73
C LYS A 36 -7.09 -4.79 4.13
N GLU A 37 -6.27 -4.07 4.87
CA GLU A 37 -6.60 -3.61 6.22
C GLU A 37 -7.79 -2.66 6.21
N VAL A 38 -7.82 -1.70 5.28
CA VAL A 38 -8.96 -0.78 5.12
C VAL A 38 -10.24 -1.57 4.84
N ASN A 39 -10.17 -2.55 3.94
CA ASN A 39 -11.33 -3.37 3.60
C ASN A 39 -11.84 -4.17 4.80
N ARG A 40 -10.92 -4.71 5.60
CA ARG A 40 -11.27 -5.43 6.83
C ARG A 40 -11.96 -4.50 7.83
N LEU A 41 -11.40 -3.32 8.03
CA LEU A 41 -11.98 -2.33 8.95
C LEU A 41 -13.35 -1.85 8.49
N LYS A 42 -13.56 -1.69 7.20
CA LYS A 42 -14.86 -1.34 6.64
C LYS A 42 -15.91 -2.41 6.96
N LYS A 43 -15.55 -3.68 6.82
CA LYS A 43 -16.45 -4.78 7.15
C LYS A 43 -16.79 -4.79 8.63
N GLU A 44 -15.80 -4.60 9.50
CA GLU A 44 -16.03 -4.53 10.94
C GLU A 44 -16.95 -3.36 11.30
N LEU A 45 -16.72 -2.21 10.68
CA LEU A 45 -17.56 -1.03 10.91
C LEU A 45 -19.00 -1.28 10.47
N ASP A 46 -19.20 -1.90 9.32
CA ASP A 46 -20.53 -2.25 8.83
C ASP A 46 -21.25 -3.22 9.78
N GLN A 47 -20.54 -4.21 10.30
CA GLN A 47 -21.09 -5.15 11.27
C GLN A 47 -21.48 -4.46 12.56
N LEU A 48 -20.64 -3.56 13.07
CA LEU A 48 -20.95 -2.78 14.26
C LEU A 48 -22.16 -1.87 14.03
N LYS A 49 -22.25 -1.24 12.89
CA LYS A 49 -23.34 -0.36 12.52
C LYS A 49 -24.66 -1.14 12.47
N THR A 50 -24.66 -2.29 11.83
CA THR A 50 -25.82 -3.16 11.75
C THR A 50 -26.26 -3.60 13.15
N HIS A 51 -25.29 -3.99 13.98
CA HIS A 51 -25.58 -4.42 15.34
C HIS A 51 -26.18 -3.28 16.17
N THR A 52 -25.67 -2.08 16.03
CA THR A 52 -26.17 -0.89 16.72
C THR A 52 -27.59 -0.55 16.25
N ASP A 53 -27.84 -0.59 14.94
CA ASP A 53 -29.14 -0.32 14.36
C ASP A 53 -30.17 -1.33 14.87
N ASN A 54 -29.82 -2.61 14.92
CA ASN A 54 -30.71 -3.65 15.45
C ASN A 54 -31.01 -3.44 16.93
N ALA A 55 -30.01 -3.07 17.71
CA ALA A 55 -30.21 -2.79 19.15
C ALA A 55 -31.11 -1.57 19.35
N THR A 56 -30.94 -0.53 18.54
CA THR A 56 -31.78 0.67 18.60
C THR A 56 -33.24 0.33 18.26
N ASP A 57 -33.47 -0.44 17.21
CA ASP A 57 -34.81 -0.87 16.82
C ASP A 57 -35.46 -1.68 17.91
N HIS A 58 -34.70 -2.55 18.58
CA HIS A 58 -35.21 -3.36 19.68
C HIS A 58 -35.60 -2.49 20.87
N ILE A 59 -34.86 -1.44 21.17
CA ILE A 59 -35.15 -0.50 22.25
C ILE A 59 -36.40 0.31 21.96
N LYS A 60 -36.62 0.69 20.71
CA LYS A 60 -37.76 1.49 20.28
C LYS A 60 -39.10 0.73 20.36
N ASN A 61 -39.04 -0.55 20.27
CA ASN A 61 -40.21 -1.40 20.35
C ASN A 61 -40.48 -1.83 21.79
#